data_2c5749655fd3874948101baefe1f2730
#
_entry.id   2c5749655fd3874948101baefe1f2730
#
_cell.length_a   1.000
_cell.length_b   1.000
_cell.length_c   1.000
_cell.angle_alpha   90.00
_cell.angle_beta   90.00
_cell.angle_gamma   90.00
#
_symmetry.space_group_name_H-M   'P 1'
#
loop_
_entity.id
_entity.type
_entity.pdbx_description
1 polymer ?
#
loop_
_entity_poly.entity_id
_entity_poly.type
_entity_poly.pdbx_seq_one_letter_code
_entity_poly.pdbx_strand_id
1 'polypeptide(L)'
;MLCLLGEQINEEQGGGIQGPDCSQANRIAELTGFGYFPENEKKIIEGMDFNSRRLKEAEQKITILCEITRYVSSLLDLQLVLDAIVHLLCEEFKLDACSIRLLDPDGKLRIKSQKGLTKAFIEEATREPTISSYSGDCFLTGRILIINDADQIEKPISTNRIVYENIKSFAVTPIKVEGETIGVLVTSSKKKNYFHERFNDVIYVISNQIGMAIKLSQLYEEIQALNQGLEQKVRERTAELEEKTTCLVEAERLAAVGEMSSRIAHELRNSLTVVGGFARRLHEKSTENDPNAEYIEIILEEVKVLEEKVSNLIKLGAEEA
;
A
#
# COMPACT_ATOMS: atom_id res chain seq x y z
N MET A 1 -49.68 -26.65 11.37
CA MET A 1 -48.27 -26.88 10.92
C MET A 1 -48.20 -27.56 9.56
N LEU A 2 -48.87 -28.70 9.32
CA LEU A 2 -48.90 -29.40 8.04
C LEU A 2 -49.56 -28.61 6.90
N CYS A 3 -50.59 -27.78 7.15
CA CYS A 3 -51.25 -26.94 6.13
C CYS A 3 -50.39 -25.76 5.67
N LEU A 4 -49.64 -25.12 6.56
CA LEU A 4 -48.76 -23.98 6.18
C LEU A 4 -47.50 -24.40 5.44
N LEU A 5 -46.97 -25.59 5.69
CA LEU A 5 -45.86 -26.15 4.91
C LEU A 5 -46.32 -26.57 3.50
N GLY A 6 -47.58 -26.90 3.31
CA GLY A 6 -48.17 -27.22 1.98
C GLY A 6 -48.31 -26.01 1.08
N GLU A 7 -48.58 -24.82 1.60
CA GLU A 7 -48.70 -23.59 0.82
C GLU A 7 -47.34 -23.07 0.33
N GLN A 8 -46.30 -23.14 1.14
CA GLN A 8 -44.95 -22.72 0.69
C GLN A 8 -44.30 -23.66 -0.31
N ILE A 9 -44.60 -24.97 -0.25
CA ILE A 9 -44.10 -25.96 -1.23
C ILE A 9 -44.80 -25.80 -2.58
N ASN A 10 -46.04 -25.30 -2.60
CA ASN A 10 -46.82 -25.11 -3.82
C ASN A 10 -46.41 -23.89 -4.65
N GLU A 11 -45.82 -22.86 -4.05
CA GLU A 11 -45.30 -21.70 -4.80
C GLU A 11 -43.98 -22.01 -5.54
N GLU A 12 -43.20 -22.99 -5.07
CA GLU A 12 -41.94 -23.34 -5.71
C GLU A 12 -42.02 -24.41 -6.82
N GLN A 13 -43.11 -25.22 -6.85
CA GLN A 13 -43.18 -26.38 -7.78
C GLN A 13 -44.31 -26.38 -8.82
N GLY A 14 -45.10 -25.33 -9.00
CA GLY A 14 -45.98 -25.15 -10.18
C GLY A 14 -46.97 -26.30 -10.49
N GLY A 15 -47.30 -27.16 -9.54
CA GLY A 15 -48.17 -28.31 -9.74
C GLY A 15 -49.28 -28.35 -8.68
N GLY A 16 -50.53 -28.16 -9.16
CA GLY A 16 -51.73 -28.11 -8.32
C GLY A 16 -52.03 -29.41 -7.60
N ILE A 17 -51.64 -29.49 -6.33
CA ILE A 17 -52.15 -30.46 -5.34
C ILE A 17 -53.05 -29.68 -4.41
N GLN A 18 -54.35 -29.97 -4.40
CA GLN A 18 -55.26 -29.40 -3.42
C GLN A 18 -54.84 -29.80 -2.01
N GLY A 19 -54.47 -28.79 -1.19
CA GLY A 19 -54.16 -28.99 0.22
C GLY A 19 -55.34 -29.56 1.00
N PRO A 20 -55.09 -30.24 2.13
CA PRO A 20 -56.19 -30.82 2.93
C PRO A 20 -57.11 -29.71 3.44
N ASP A 21 -58.45 -30.00 3.23
CA ASP A 21 -59.54 -29.12 3.62
C ASP A 21 -59.48 -28.77 5.13
N CYS A 22 -59.33 -27.48 5.50
CA CYS A 22 -59.31 -26.98 6.85
C CYS A 22 -60.53 -27.38 7.70
N SER A 23 -61.62 -27.80 7.05
CA SER A 23 -62.78 -28.35 7.76
C SER A 23 -62.52 -29.71 8.41
N GLN A 24 -61.57 -30.50 7.87
CA GLN A 24 -61.18 -31.78 8.45
C GLN A 24 -60.23 -31.60 9.66
N ALA A 25 -59.38 -30.60 9.67
CA ALA A 25 -58.47 -30.29 10.79
C ALA A 25 -59.25 -29.82 12.04
N ASN A 26 -60.29 -29.03 11.88
CA ASN A 26 -61.17 -28.62 12.97
C ASN A 26 -62.02 -29.79 13.54
N ARG A 27 -62.40 -30.73 12.71
CA ARG A 27 -63.17 -31.92 13.13
C ARG A 27 -62.33 -32.93 13.90
N ILE A 28 -61.03 -33.02 13.64
CA ILE A 28 -60.06 -33.85 14.37
C ILE A 28 -59.77 -33.20 15.74
N ALA A 29 -59.67 -31.88 15.82
CA ALA A 29 -59.48 -31.15 17.09
C ALA A 29 -60.69 -31.33 18.07
N GLU A 30 -61.91 -31.34 17.54
CA GLU A 30 -63.13 -31.60 18.34
C GLU A 30 -63.20 -33.07 18.86
N LEU A 31 -62.70 -34.03 18.08
CA LEU A 31 -62.71 -35.44 18.44
C LEU A 31 -61.61 -35.88 19.40
N THR A 32 -60.52 -35.15 19.49
CA THR A 32 -59.36 -35.54 20.29
C THR A 32 -59.23 -34.78 21.61
N GLY A 33 -60.08 -33.78 21.88
CA GLY A 33 -60.06 -33.00 23.10
C GLY A 33 -58.82 -32.17 23.35
N PHE A 34 -57.95 -32.11 22.38
CA PHE A 34 -56.77 -31.19 22.39
C PHE A 34 -57.25 -29.81 21.94
N GLY A 35 -57.48 -28.92 22.88
CA GLY A 35 -57.85 -27.54 22.62
C GLY A 35 -56.81 -26.85 21.75
N TYR A 36 -57.22 -26.34 20.58
CA TYR A 36 -56.43 -25.48 19.72
C TYR A 36 -56.11 -24.19 20.48
N PHE A 37 -54.83 -23.95 20.79
CA PHE A 37 -54.36 -22.71 21.40
C PHE A 37 -53.82 -21.75 20.34
N PRO A 38 -54.66 -20.88 19.77
CA PRO A 38 -54.24 -19.96 18.68
C PRO A 38 -53.18 -18.92 19.10
N GLU A 39 -53.08 -18.63 20.40
CA GLU A 39 -52.06 -17.67 20.89
C GLU A 39 -50.64 -18.20 20.85
N ASN A 40 -50.41 -19.51 21.04
CA ASN A 40 -49.07 -20.07 20.99
C ASN A 40 -48.52 -20.20 19.56
N GLU A 41 -49.36 -20.51 18.58
CA GLU A 41 -48.93 -20.55 17.20
C GLU A 41 -48.63 -19.17 16.65
N LYS A 42 -49.42 -18.13 16.99
CA LYS A 42 -49.09 -16.75 16.62
C LYS A 42 -47.73 -16.33 17.17
N LYS A 43 -47.44 -16.63 18.43
CA LYS A 43 -46.12 -16.31 19.02
C LYS A 43 -44.96 -17.07 18.38
N ILE A 44 -45.18 -18.33 17.95
CA ILE A 44 -44.17 -19.13 17.24
C ILE A 44 -43.95 -18.56 15.84
N ILE A 45 -44.98 -18.21 15.08
CA ILE A 45 -44.90 -17.62 13.75
C ILE A 45 -44.24 -16.23 13.83
N GLU A 46 -44.65 -15.39 14.80
CA GLU A 46 -44.01 -14.08 15.02
C GLU A 46 -42.53 -14.23 15.43
N GLY A 47 -42.19 -15.24 16.21
CA GLY A 47 -40.80 -15.57 16.57
C GLY A 47 -40.00 -16.10 15.40
N MET A 48 -40.60 -16.91 14.52
CA MET A 48 -39.94 -17.40 13.28
C MET A 48 -39.75 -16.28 12.27
N ASP A 49 -40.74 -15.40 12.09
CA ASP A 49 -40.63 -14.23 11.20
C ASP A 49 -39.58 -13.24 11.73
N PHE A 50 -39.52 -13.04 13.05
CA PHE A 50 -38.52 -12.22 13.70
C PHE A 50 -37.09 -12.79 13.47
N ASN A 51 -36.91 -14.11 13.65
CA ASN A 51 -35.63 -14.75 13.44
C ASN A 51 -35.21 -14.74 11.92
N SER A 52 -36.15 -14.95 11.01
CA SER A 52 -35.93 -14.89 9.57
C SER A 52 -35.51 -13.47 9.13
N ARG A 53 -36.16 -12.44 9.68
CA ARG A 53 -35.75 -11.04 9.41
C ARG A 53 -34.36 -10.74 9.97
N ARG A 54 -34.04 -11.20 11.18
CA ARG A 54 -32.68 -11.04 11.74
C ARG A 54 -31.61 -11.75 10.93
N LEU A 55 -31.92 -12.93 10.40
CA LEU A 55 -31.00 -13.68 9.55
C LEU A 55 -30.75 -12.95 8.23
N LYS A 56 -31.79 -12.49 7.54
CA LYS A 56 -31.67 -11.70 6.29
C LYS A 56 -30.89 -10.39 6.52
N GLU A 57 -31.14 -9.69 7.60
CA GLU A 57 -30.40 -8.49 7.96
C GLU A 57 -28.91 -8.79 8.24
N ALA A 58 -28.60 -9.91 8.88
CA ALA A 58 -27.24 -10.35 9.13
C ALA A 58 -26.52 -10.74 7.83
N GLU A 59 -27.18 -11.47 6.95
CA GLU A 59 -26.67 -11.83 5.62
C GLU A 59 -26.39 -10.59 4.78
N GLN A 60 -27.28 -9.60 4.77
CA GLN A 60 -27.10 -8.35 4.07
C GLN A 60 -25.90 -7.56 4.61
N LYS A 61 -25.72 -7.51 5.94
CA LYS A 61 -24.55 -6.89 6.58
C LYS A 61 -23.25 -7.56 6.15
N ILE A 62 -23.22 -8.90 6.14
CA ILE A 62 -22.05 -9.68 5.73
C ILE A 62 -21.74 -9.42 4.26
N THR A 63 -22.74 -9.38 3.39
CA THR A 63 -22.59 -9.11 1.97
C THR A 63 -21.95 -7.74 1.74
N ILE A 64 -22.45 -6.70 2.39
CA ILE A 64 -21.88 -5.33 2.29
C ILE A 64 -20.43 -5.30 2.75
N LEU A 65 -20.13 -5.94 3.89
CA LEU A 65 -18.76 -6.01 4.40
C LEU A 65 -17.82 -6.76 3.46
N CYS A 66 -18.29 -7.86 2.86
CA CYS A 66 -17.51 -8.61 1.88
C CYS A 66 -17.25 -7.79 0.60
N GLU A 67 -18.25 -7.05 0.13
CA GLU A 67 -18.08 -6.17 -1.03
C GLU A 67 -17.11 -5.03 -0.76
N ILE A 68 -17.23 -4.34 0.38
CA ILE A 68 -16.29 -3.30 0.79
C ILE A 68 -14.88 -3.86 0.89
N THR A 69 -14.71 -5.03 1.56
CA THR A 69 -13.39 -5.68 1.68
C THR A 69 -12.81 -6.04 0.32
N ARG A 70 -13.65 -6.50 -0.62
CA ARG A 70 -13.23 -6.78 -2.00
C ARG A 70 -12.76 -5.51 -2.72
N TYR A 71 -13.49 -4.40 -2.62
CA TYR A 71 -13.07 -3.12 -3.19
C TYR A 71 -11.75 -2.63 -2.59
N VAL A 72 -11.61 -2.68 -1.28
CA VAL A 72 -10.37 -2.31 -0.56
C VAL A 72 -9.18 -3.16 -1.02
N SER A 73 -9.39 -4.46 -1.27
CA SER A 73 -8.32 -5.38 -1.65
C SER A 73 -7.97 -5.36 -3.14
N SER A 74 -8.88 -4.92 -4.00
CA SER A 74 -8.74 -5.03 -5.47
C SER A 74 -8.33 -3.74 -6.15
N LEU A 75 -8.51 -2.59 -5.52
CA LEU A 75 -8.25 -1.27 -6.10
C LEU A 75 -7.04 -0.61 -5.44
N LEU A 76 -6.03 -0.30 -6.25
CA LEU A 76 -4.85 0.46 -5.84
C LEU A 76 -5.16 1.97 -5.69
N ASP A 77 -6.30 2.43 -6.23
CA ASP A 77 -6.72 3.83 -6.20
C ASP A 77 -7.70 4.06 -5.05
N LEU A 78 -7.23 4.76 -4.02
CA LEU A 78 -8.02 5.12 -2.83
C LEU A 78 -9.29 5.87 -3.21
N GLN A 79 -9.24 6.78 -4.21
CA GLN A 79 -10.40 7.57 -4.60
C GLN A 79 -11.54 6.68 -5.12
N LEU A 80 -11.22 5.70 -5.96
CA LEU A 80 -12.20 4.74 -6.47
C LEU A 80 -12.82 3.91 -5.35
N VAL A 81 -12.04 3.52 -4.35
CA VAL A 81 -12.53 2.80 -3.17
C VAL A 81 -13.51 3.65 -2.38
N LEU A 82 -13.15 4.90 -2.07
CA LEU A 82 -14.01 5.80 -1.31
C LEU A 82 -15.33 6.10 -2.05
N ASP A 83 -15.26 6.31 -3.36
CA ASP A 83 -16.44 6.56 -4.20
C ASP A 83 -17.36 5.33 -4.25
N ALA A 84 -16.81 4.14 -4.42
CA ALA A 84 -17.55 2.88 -4.40
C ALA A 84 -18.28 2.67 -3.05
N ILE A 85 -17.60 2.92 -1.93
CA ILE A 85 -18.18 2.79 -0.59
C ILE A 85 -19.35 3.77 -0.40
N VAL A 86 -19.17 5.04 -0.77
CA VAL A 86 -20.24 6.06 -0.67
C VAL A 86 -21.44 5.68 -1.53
N HIS A 87 -21.21 5.18 -2.75
CA HIS A 87 -22.28 4.72 -3.63
C HIS A 87 -23.03 3.52 -3.03
N LEU A 88 -22.31 2.51 -2.57
CA LEU A 88 -22.87 1.31 -1.95
C LEU A 88 -23.73 1.67 -0.72
N LEU A 89 -23.22 2.54 0.17
CA LEU A 89 -23.95 2.99 1.35
C LEU A 89 -25.26 3.67 0.99
N CYS A 90 -25.25 4.56 0.00
CA CYS A 90 -26.47 5.24 -0.44
C CYS A 90 -27.50 4.27 -1.03
N GLU A 91 -27.08 3.25 -1.76
CA GLU A 91 -27.97 2.29 -2.41
C GLU A 91 -28.55 1.28 -1.43
N GLU A 92 -27.70 0.65 -0.61
CA GLU A 92 -28.11 -0.39 0.31
C GLU A 92 -28.93 0.14 1.47
N PHE A 93 -28.53 1.28 2.04
CA PHE A 93 -29.23 1.88 3.17
C PHE A 93 -30.24 2.96 2.75
N LYS A 94 -30.51 3.14 1.45
CA LYS A 94 -31.48 4.12 0.96
C LYS A 94 -31.24 5.53 1.55
N LEU A 95 -29.95 5.93 1.65
CA LEU A 95 -29.57 7.24 2.16
C LEU A 95 -29.75 8.29 1.09
N ASP A 96 -30.21 9.48 1.49
CA ASP A 96 -30.39 10.61 0.57
C ASP A 96 -29.05 11.27 0.27
N ALA A 97 -28.10 11.26 1.22
CA ALA A 97 -26.73 11.73 1.00
C ALA A 97 -25.73 11.00 1.91
N CYS A 98 -24.51 10.84 1.39
CA CYS A 98 -23.38 10.30 2.12
C CYS A 98 -22.11 11.04 1.73
N SER A 99 -21.18 11.28 2.68
CA SER A 99 -19.87 11.86 2.38
C SER A 99 -18.79 11.37 3.33
N ILE A 100 -17.60 11.16 2.78
CA ILE A 100 -16.37 10.89 3.52
C ILE A 100 -15.55 12.17 3.53
N ARG A 101 -15.18 12.63 4.72
CA ARG A 101 -14.36 13.82 4.93
C ARG A 101 -13.10 13.41 5.66
N LEU A 102 -11.95 13.79 5.13
CA LEU A 102 -10.65 13.51 5.73
C LEU A 102 -9.97 14.82 6.11
N LEU A 103 -9.12 14.76 7.13
CA LEU A 103 -8.26 15.87 7.52
C LEU A 103 -7.13 15.99 6.52
N ASP A 104 -7.01 17.14 5.90
CA ASP A 104 -5.91 17.48 5.02
C ASP A 104 -4.70 18.03 5.81
N PRO A 105 -3.50 18.06 5.22
CA PRO A 105 -2.31 18.61 5.87
C PRO A 105 -2.44 20.09 6.32
N ASP A 106 -3.36 20.83 5.73
CA ASP A 106 -3.69 22.23 6.12
C ASP A 106 -4.59 22.31 7.35
N GLY A 107 -4.92 21.19 7.99
CA GLY A 107 -5.77 21.12 9.18
C GLY A 107 -7.26 21.23 8.91
N LYS A 108 -7.71 21.09 7.66
CA LYS A 108 -9.12 21.22 7.29
C LYS A 108 -9.75 19.87 6.93
N LEU A 109 -10.98 19.65 7.39
CA LEU A 109 -11.79 18.53 6.95
C LEU A 109 -12.34 18.81 5.55
N ARG A 110 -11.87 18.03 4.56
CA ARG A 110 -12.31 18.12 3.16
C ARG A 110 -13.12 16.91 2.76
N ILE A 111 -14.13 17.14 1.94
CA ILE A 111 -14.87 16.03 1.31
C ILE A 111 -13.99 15.39 0.26
N LYS A 112 -13.66 14.09 0.46
CA LYS A 112 -12.91 13.28 -0.49
C LYS A 112 -13.83 12.47 -1.41
N SER A 113 -14.98 12.04 -0.90
CA SER A 113 -16.00 11.36 -1.68
C SER A 113 -17.40 11.73 -1.19
N GLN A 114 -18.37 11.77 -2.09
CA GLN A 114 -19.74 12.09 -1.74
C GLN A 114 -20.76 11.61 -2.77
N LYS A 115 -22.02 11.39 -2.31
CA LYS A 115 -23.19 11.18 -3.16
C LYS A 115 -24.38 11.92 -2.52
N GLY A 116 -25.19 12.57 -3.35
CA GLY A 116 -26.46 13.22 -2.93
C GLY A 116 -26.31 14.63 -2.36
N LEU A 117 -25.09 15.23 -2.31
CA LEU A 117 -24.88 16.60 -1.85
C LEU A 117 -24.82 17.56 -3.04
N THR A 118 -25.30 18.80 -2.84
CA THR A 118 -25.22 19.87 -3.85
C THR A 118 -23.80 20.45 -3.93
N LYS A 119 -23.45 21.06 -5.08
CA LYS A 119 -22.15 21.74 -5.24
C LYS A 119 -21.93 22.85 -4.22
N ALA A 120 -22.96 23.65 -3.96
CA ALA A 120 -22.91 24.73 -2.96
C ALA A 120 -22.58 24.20 -1.56
N PHE A 121 -23.16 23.05 -1.19
CA PHE A 121 -22.83 22.39 0.10
C PHE A 121 -21.37 21.94 0.15
N ILE A 122 -20.85 21.37 -0.94
CA ILE A 122 -19.48 20.84 -1.00
C ILE A 122 -18.46 21.97 -0.84
N GLU A 123 -18.63 23.08 -1.54
CA GLU A 123 -17.73 24.24 -1.48
C GLU A 123 -17.65 24.84 -0.08
N GLU A 124 -18.77 24.92 0.61
CA GLU A 124 -18.82 25.42 1.97
C GLU A 124 -18.43 24.38 3.04
N ALA A 125 -18.38 23.10 2.74
CA ALA A 125 -18.13 22.04 3.71
C ALA A 125 -16.68 21.98 4.20
N THR A 126 -15.74 22.55 3.44
CA THR A 126 -14.31 22.56 3.79
C THR A 126 -14.03 23.56 4.91
N ARG A 127 -13.60 23.06 6.07
CA ARG A 127 -13.25 23.92 7.22
C ARG A 127 -12.41 23.20 8.26
N GLU A 128 -11.83 23.97 9.16
CA GLU A 128 -11.17 23.42 10.35
C GLU A 128 -12.19 22.71 11.24
N PRO A 129 -11.83 21.57 11.86
CA PRO A 129 -12.70 20.88 12.79
C PRO A 129 -12.92 21.72 14.06
N THR A 130 -14.16 22.00 14.38
CA THR A 130 -14.55 22.76 15.58
C THR A 130 -15.73 22.08 16.27
N ILE A 131 -15.84 22.24 17.60
CA ILE A 131 -16.95 21.71 18.38
C ILE A 131 -18.31 22.34 17.96
N SER A 132 -18.28 23.50 17.33
CA SER A 132 -19.47 24.18 16.83
C SER A 132 -20.08 23.56 15.57
N SER A 133 -19.44 22.54 14.98
CA SER A 133 -20.02 21.72 13.92
C SER A 133 -20.08 20.26 14.33
N TYR A 134 -21.09 19.50 13.86
CA TYR A 134 -21.21 18.09 14.19
C TYR A 134 -20.04 17.26 13.62
N SER A 135 -19.57 17.56 12.43
CA SER A 135 -18.39 16.88 11.85
C SER A 135 -17.12 17.18 12.62
N GLY A 136 -16.91 18.41 13.05
CA GLY A 136 -15.75 18.79 13.85
C GLY A 136 -15.81 18.22 15.26
N ASP A 137 -16.97 18.22 15.89
CA ASP A 137 -17.18 17.61 17.21
C ASP A 137 -16.91 16.10 17.18
N CYS A 138 -17.49 15.38 16.21
CA CYS A 138 -17.21 13.95 16.01
C CYS A 138 -15.72 13.69 15.77
N PHE A 139 -15.07 14.52 14.94
CA PHE A 139 -13.64 14.40 14.67
C PHE A 139 -12.79 14.58 15.94
N LEU A 140 -13.05 15.63 16.70
CA LEU A 140 -12.27 15.97 17.91
C LEU A 140 -12.52 15.02 19.08
N THR A 141 -13.76 14.55 19.24
CA THR A 141 -14.13 13.66 20.35
C THR A 141 -13.96 12.18 20.03
N GLY A 142 -13.89 11.82 18.74
CA GLY A 142 -13.87 10.43 18.28
C GLY A 142 -15.14 9.66 18.63
N ARG A 143 -16.28 10.35 18.87
CA ARG A 143 -17.58 9.76 19.22
C ARG A 143 -18.57 9.88 18.08
N ILE A 144 -19.41 8.87 17.93
CA ILE A 144 -20.51 8.91 16.96
C ILE A 144 -21.54 9.92 17.45
N LEU A 145 -22.02 10.75 16.55
CA LEU A 145 -23.10 11.70 16.78
C LEU A 145 -24.28 11.38 15.88
N ILE A 146 -25.47 11.27 16.48
CA ILE A 146 -26.70 10.93 15.77
C ILE A 146 -27.73 12.00 16.05
N ILE A 147 -28.26 12.56 14.98
CA ILE A 147 -29.31 13.56 15.01
C ILE A 147 -30.51 13.01 14.25
N ASN A 148 -31.53 12.62 14.97
CA ASN A 148 -32.75 12.03 14.40
C ASN A 148 -33.81 13.06 14.04
N ASP A 149 -33.72 14.29 14.56
CA ASP A 149 -34.55 15.42 14.19
C ASP A 149 -33.72 16.69 13.96
N ALA A 150 -33.51 17.02 12.70
CA ALA A 150 -32.75 18.17 12.31
C ALA A 150 -33.42 19.52 12.64
N ASP A 151 -34.72 19.51 12.95
CA ASP A 151 -35.44 20.72 13.38
C ASP A 151 -35.05 21.14 14.83
N GLN A 152 -34.38 20.24 15.59
CA GLN A 152 -33.91 20.46 16.97
C GLN A 152 -32.39 20.73 17.04
N ILE A 153 -31.79 21.22 15.97
CA ILE A 153 -30.33 21.43 15.91
C ILE A 153 -29.94 22.66 16.72
N GLU A 154 -29.00 22.46 17.64
CA GLU A 154 -28.44 23.52 18.49
C GLU A 154 -27.14 24.14 17.92
N LYS A 155 -26.45 23.45 17.03
CA LYS A 155 -25.13 23.91 16.49
C LYS A 155 -25.29 24.84 15.27
N PRO A 156 -24.99 26.14 15.39
CA PRO A 156 -25.32 27.14 14.37
C PRO A 156 -24.60 26.95 13.04
N ILE A 157 -23.37 26.38 13.04
CA ILE A 157 -22.60 26.16 11.82
C ILE A 157 -23.24 25.09 10.92
N SER A 158 -23.96 24.15 11.48
CA SER A 158 -24.61 23.06 10.74
C SER A 158 -26.00 23.40 10.25
N THR A 159 -26.69 24.35 10.93
CA THR A 159 -28.14 24.60 10.75
C THR A 159 -28.48 25.04 9.33
N ASN A 160 -27.81 26.06 8.79
CA ASN A 160 -28.12 26.59 7.47
C ASN A 160 -27.99 25.55 6.34
N ARG A 161 -26.99 24.70 6.42
CA ARG A 161 -26.68 23.70 5.39
C ARG A 161 -27.67 22.54 5.37
N ILE A 162 -28.04 22.07 6.55
CA ILE A 162 -29.00 20.97 6.71
C ILE A 162 -30.36 21.39 6.18
N VAL A 163 -30.74 22.65 6.38
CA VAL A 163 -31.99 23.21 5.85
C VAL A 163 -31.95 23.28 4.32
N TYR A 164 -30.85 23.74 3.69
CA TYR A 164 -30.76 23.82 2.23
C TYR A 164 -30.85 22.46 1.53
N GLU A 165 -30.28 21.40 2.13
CA GLU A 165 -30.32 20.05 1.59
C GLU A 165 -31.62 19.30 1.97
N ASN A 166 -32.54 19.90 2.72
CA ASN A 166 -33.76 19.28 3.26
C ASN A 166 -33.48 17.99 4.05
N ILE A 167 -32.34 17.92 4.73
CA ILE A 167 -31.96 16.79 5.59
C ILE A 167 -32.75 16.87 6.88
N LYS A 168 -33.39 15.76 7.27
CA LYS A 168 -34.19 15.66 8.49
C LYS A 168 -33.54 14.84 9.59
N SER A 169 -32.63 13.95 9.23
CA SER A 169 -31.80 13.21 10.17
C SER A 169 -30.41 12.90 9.56
N PHE A 170 -29.40 12.76 10.39
CA PHE A 170 -28.06 12.42 9.96
C PHE A 170 -27.25 11.78 11.08
N ALA A 171 -26.25 10.98 10.70
CA ALA A 171 -25.26 10.44 11.61
C ALA A 171 -23.85 10.84 11.14
N VAL A 172 -22.98 11.13 12.10
CA VAL A 172 -21.56 11.42 11.88
C VAL A 172 -20.75 10.39 12.65
N THR A 173 -19.97 9.61 11.93
CA THR A 173 -19.18 8.49 12.48
C THR A 173 -17.69 8.77 12.28
N PRO A 174 -16.84 8.64 13.30
CA PRO A 174 -15.41 8.88 13.15
C PRO A 174 -14.75 7.78 12.32
N ILE A 175 -13.86 8.16 11.42
CA ILE A 175 -12.97 7.27 10.69
C ILE A 175 -11.65 7.23 11.46
N LYS A 176 -11.28 6.05 11.96
CA LYS A 176 -10.09 5.89 12.81
C LYS A 176 -9.05 5.00 12.15
N VAL A 177 -7.79 5.37 12.35
CA VAL A 177 -6.61 4.58 12.00
C VAL A 177 -5.73 4.51 13.25
N GLU A 178 -5.41 3.30 13.71
CA GLU A 178 -4.57 3.08 14.90
C GLU A 178 -5.05 3.84 16.16
N GLY A 179 -6.37 4.04 16.27
CA GLY A 179 -7.00 4.75 17.40
C GLY A 179 -7.16 6.26 17.22
N GLU A 180 -6.47 6.86 16.27
CA GLU A 180 -6.60 8.29 15.94
C GLU A 180 -7.70 8.55 14.92
N THR A 181 -8.45 9.62 15.10
CA THR A 181 -9.49 10.03 14.15
C THR A 181 -8.84 10.81 13.01
N ILE A 182 -8.90 10.25 11.78
CA ILE A 182 -8.34 10.86 10.57
C ILE A 182 -9.40 11.56 9.71
N GLY A 183 -10.67 11.32 10.01
CA GLY A 183 -11.78 11.87 9.25
C GLY A 183 -13.13 11.48 9.84
N VAL A 184 -14.18 11.76 9.08
CA VAL A 184 -15.56 11.43 9.46
C VAL A 184 -16.37 10.95 8.24
N LEU A 185 -17.21 9.96 8.48
CA LEU A 185 -18.25 9.50 7.58
C LEU A 185 -19.58 10.18 8.00
N VAL A 186 -20.18 10.91 7.08
CA VAL A 186 -21.48 11.57 7.30
C VAL A 186 -22.52 10.90 6.43
N THR A 187 -23.56 10.37 7.06
CA THR A 187 -24.72 9.76 6.40
C THR A 187 -25.99 10.58 6.72
N SER A 188 -26.83 10.81 5.73
CA SER A 188 -27.96 11.74 5.86
C SER A 188 -29.22 11.19 5.20
N SER A 189 -30.38 11.50 5.82
CA SER A 189 -31.69 11.17 5.29
C SER A 189 -32.66 12.35 5.35
N LYS A 190 -33.57 12.42 4.38
CA LYS A 190 -34.71 13.36 4.36
C LYS A 190 -35.88 12.90 5.23
N LYS A 191 -35.75 11.76 5.89
CA LYS A 191 -36.74 11.24 6.85
C LYS A 191 -36.28 11.51 8.28
N LYS A 192 -37.20 11.88 9.17
CA LYS A 192 -36.93 11.95 10.60
C LYS A 192 -36.81 10.55 11.20
N ASN A 193 -36.08 10.41 12.29
CA ASN A 193 -35.90 9.17 13.04
C ASN A 193 -35.39 7.98 12.19
N TYR A 194 -34.54 8.30 11.18
CA TYR A 194 -34.01 7.28 10.27
C TYR A 194 -32.92 6.42 10.93
N PHE A 195 -32.07 7.03 11.76
CA PHE A 195 -30.92 6.39 12.35
C PHE A 195 -31.26 5.75 13.70
N HIS A 196 -31.20 4.43 13.76
CA HIS A 196 -31.48 3.63 14.95
C HIS A 196 -30.23 2.82 15.35
N GLU A 197 -30.19 2.28 16.57
CA GLU A 197 -28.99 1.65 17.13
C GLU A 197 -28.34 0.62 16.23
N ARG A 198 -29.13 -0.25 15.57
CA ARG A 198 -28.61 -1.27 14.65
C ARG A 198 -27.89 -0.71 13.43
N PHE A 199 -28.32 0.45 12.93
CA PHE A 199 -27.64 1.16 11.85
C PHE A 199 -26.26 1.62 12.30
N ASN A 200 -26.14 2.09 13.54
CA ASN A 200 -24.91 2.62 14.10
C ASN A 200 -23.80 1.57 14.16
N ASP A 201 -24.13 0.34 14.56
CA ASP A 201 -23.17 -0.76 14.61
C ASP A 201 -22.56 -1.05 13.24
N VAL A 202 -23.42 -1.09 12.21
CA VAL A 202 -22.97 -1.36 10.84
C VAL A 202 -22.10 -0.22 10.30
N ILE A 203 -22.53 1.01 10.46
CA ILE A 203 -21.80 2.19 9.99
C ILE A 203 -20.47 2.34 10.74
N TYR A 204 -20.42 1.98 12.01
CA TYR A 204 -19.15 1.96 12.76
C TYR A 204 -18.15 0.96 12.18
N VAL A 205 -18.60 -0.26 11.86
CA VAL A 205 -17.73 -1.27 11.23
C VAL A 205 -17.27 -0.81 9.84
N ILE A 206 -18.17 -0.22 9.03
CA ILE A 206 -17.83 0.32 7.73
C ILE A 206 -16.83 1.48 7.85
N SER A 207 -17.02 2.36 8.82
CA SER A 207 -16.09 3.46 9.09
C SER A 207 -14.67 2.97 9.42
N ASN A 208 -14.56 1.87 10.19
CA ASN A 208 -13.27 1.23 10.45
C ASN A 208 -12.67 0.61 9.18
N GLN A 209 -13.48 0.01 8.30
CA GLN A 209 -13.01 -0.51 7.01
C GLN A 209 -12.47 0.61 6.10
N ILE A 210 -13.12 1.78 6.10
CA ILE A 210 -12.62 2.97 5.40
C ILE A 210 -11.25 3.37 5.95
N GLY A 211 -11.09 3.41 7.28
CA GLY A 211 -9.81 3.70 7.92
C GLY A 211 -8.71 2.72 7.50
N MET A 212 -9.02 1.42 7.47
CA MET A 212 -8.08 0.39 6.99
C MET A 212 -7.71 0.58 5.52
N ALA A 213 -8.66 0.91 4.65
CA ALA A 213 -8.41 1.19 3.23
C ALA A 213 -7.46 2.37 3.04
N ILE A 214 -7.67 3.44 3.79
CA ILE A 214 -6.82 4.64 3.76
C ILE A 214 -5.39 4.28 4.22
N LYS A 215 -5.25 3.55 5.33
CA LYS A 215 -3.94 3.13 5.83
C LYS A 215 -3.20 2.23 4.85
N LEU A 216 -3.91 1.28 4.24
CA LEU A 216 -3.33 0.38 3.24
C LEU A 216 -2.81 1.15 2.02
N SER A 217 -3.59 2.11 1.51
CA SER A 217 -3.17 2.98 0.40
C SER A 217 -1.92 3.80 0.75
N GLN A 218 -1.87 4.41 1.94
CA GLN A 218 -0.71 5.17 2.40
C GLN A 218 0.55 4.29 2.51
N LEU A 219 0.43 3.09 3.11
CA LEU A 219 1.54 2.16 3.19
C LEU A 219 2.03 1.70 1.82
N TYR A 220 1.11 1.51 0.87
CA TYR A 220 1.49 1.12 -0.49
C TYR A 220 2.28 2.23 -1.21
N GLU A 221 1.84 3.48 -1.08
CA GLU A 221 2.55 4.64 -1.63
C GLU A 221 3.96 4.79 -1.00
N GLU A 222 4.07 4.60 0.33
CA GLU A 222 5.35 4.63 1.03
C GLU A 222 6.29 3.54 0.55
N ILE A 223 5.81 2.30 0.42
CA ILE A 223 6.59 1.17 -0.11
C ILE A 223 7.06 1.45 -1.54
N GLN A 224 6.21 2.00 -2.40
CA GLN A 224 6.62 2.35 -3.77
C GLN A 224 7.73 3.41 -3.78
N ALA A 225 7.59 4.46 -2.97
CA ALA A 225 8.61 5.52 -2.87
C ALA A 225 9.95 4.97 -2.35
N LEU A 226 9.92 4.10 -1.33
CA LEU A 226 11.10 3.43 -0.78
C LEU A 226 11.77 2.53 -1.83
N ASN A 227 10.99 1.74 -2.57
CA ASN A 227 11.51 0.87 -3.62
C ASN A 227 12.20 1.66 -4.73
N GLN A 228 11.58 2.74 -5.22
CA GLN A 228 12.18 3.62 -6.22
C GLN A 228 13.50 4.24 -5.72
N GLY A 229 13.51 4.71 -4.47
CA GLY A 229 14.71 5.25 -3.84
C GLY A 229 15.82 4.20 -3.67
N LEU A 230 15.46 2.96 -3.32
CA LEU A 230 16.41 1.85 -3.20
C LEU A 230 17.00 1.45 -4.56
N GLU A 231 16.17 1.32 -5.61
CA GLU A 231 16.65 1.03 -6.96
C GLU A 231 17.62 2.08 -7.47
N GLN A 232 17.35 3.36 -7.18
CA GLN A 232 18.27 4.43 -7.54
C GLN A 232 19.62 4.30 -6.83
N LYS A 233 19.62 4.06 -5.51
CA LYS A 233 20.85 3.83 -4.73
C LYS A 233 21.62 2.60 -5.19
N VAL A 234 20.93 1.52 -5.54
CA VAL A 234 21.57 0.31 -6.08
C VAL A 234 22.29 0.64 -7.40
N ARG A 235 21.63 1.34 -8.33
CA ARG A 235 22.25 1.77 -9.59
C ARG A 235 23.50 2.62 -9.36
N GLU A 236 23.42 3.62 -8.48
CA GLU A 236 24.55 4.51 -8.16
C GLU A 236 25.74 3.74 -7.57
N ARG A 237 25.46 2.84 -6.61
CA ARG A 237 26.49 2.03 -5.97
C ARG A 237 27.11 0.99 -6.90
N THR A 238 26.32 0.42 -7.81
CA THR A 238 26.83 -0.51 -8.83
C THR A 238 27.79 0.20 -9.76
N ALA A 239 27.43 1.38 -10.28
CA ALA A 239 28.29 2.18 -11.14
C ALA A 239 29.61 2.59 -10.44
N GLU A 240 29.53 3.04 -9.17
CA GLU A 240 30.72 3.36 -8.37
C GLU A 240 31.66 2.16 -8.16
N LEU A 241 31.07 0.98 -7.91
CA LEU A 241 31.83 -0.26 -7.75
C LEU A 241 32.50 -0.71 -9.06
N GLU A 242 31.80 -0.60 -10.18
CA GLU A 242 32.35 -0.92 -11.51
C GLU A 242 33.55 0.00 -11.86
N GLU A 243 33.43 1.30 -11.60
CA GLU A 243 34.52 2.26 -11.78
C GLU A 243 35.72 1.91 -10.91
N LYS A 244 35.52 1.68 -9.63
CA LYS A 244 36.59 1.31 -8.69
C LYS A 244 37.23 -0.03 -9.04
N THR A 245 36.44 -1.01 -9.46
CA THR A 245 36.95 -2.32 -9.86
C THR A 245 37.83 -2.20 -11.09
N THR A 246 37.41 -1.41 -12.09
CA THR A 246 38.21 -1.14 -13.29
C THR A 246 39.56 -0.48 -12.94
N CYS A 247 39.53 0.54 -12.08
CA CYS A 247 40.73 1.21 -11.61
C CYS A 247 41.70 0.27 -10.85
N LEU A 248 41.16 -0.61 -10.00
CA LEU A 248 41.96 -1.59 -9.25
C LEU A 248 42.61 -2.60 -10.17
N VAL A 249 41.87 -3.12 -11.14
CA VAL A 249 42.40 -4.09 -12.14
C VAL A 249 43.52 -3.47 -12.95
N GLU A 250 43.40 -2.20 -13.33
CA GLU A 250 44.44 -1.49 -14.08
C GLU A 250 45.68 -1.22 -13.22
N ALA A 251 45.48 -0.82 -11.94
CA ALA A 251 46.60 -0.63 -11.01
C ALA A 251 47.32 -1.96 -10.73
N GLU A 252 46.60 -3.08 -10.55
CA GLU A 252 47.18 -4.41 -10.34
C GLU A 252 48.00 -4.86 -11.59
N ARG A 253 47.47 -4.61 -12.79
CA ARG A 253 48.17 -4.89 -14.06
C ARG A 253 49.48 -4.09 -14.18
N LEU A 254 49.43 -2.80 -13.86
CA LEU A 254 50.64 -1.95 -13.88
C LEU A 254 51.67 -2.39 -12.86
N ALA A 255 51.25 -2.73 -11.65
CA ALA A 255 52.14 -3.26 -10.61
C ALA A 255 52.80 -4.57 -11.03
N ALA A 256 52.04 -5.52 -11.62
CA ALA A 256 52.59 -6.77 -12.13
C ALA A 256 53.61 -6.57 -13.27
N VAL A 257 53.34 -5.64 -14.21
CA VAL A 257 54.29 -5.28 -15.27
C VAL A 257 55.54 -4.63 -14.71
N GLY A 258 55.41 -3.76 -13.70
CA GLY A 258 56.56 -3.12 -13.00
C GLY A 258 57.46 -4.13 -12.30
N GLU A 259 56.87 -5.10 -11.56
CA GLU A 259 57.65 -6.15 -10.89
C GLU A 259 58.38 -7.05 -11.90
N MET A 260 57.69 -7.43 -12.98
CA MET A 260 58.28 -8.25 -14.05
C MET A 260 59.43 -7.52 -14.75
N SER A 261 59.24 -6.25 -15.05
CA SER A 261 60.26 -5.40 -15.70
C SER A 261 61.48 -5.24 -14.81
N SER A 262 61.32 -5.02 -13.52
CA SER A 262 62.40 -4.92 -12.56
C SER A 262 63.23 -6.21 -12.47
N ARG A 263 62.56 -7.38 -12.44
CA ARG A 263 63.23 -8.67 -12.40
C ARG A 263 64.03 -8.93 -13.68
N ILE A 264 63.44 -8.69 -14.85
CA ILE A 264 64.13 -8.84 -16.13
C ILE A 264 65.34 -7.92 -16.22
N ALA A 265 65.23 -6.66 -15.79
CA ALA A 265 66.32 -5.71 -15.77
C ALA A 265 67.48 -6.13 -14.87
N HIS A 266 67.16 -6.75 -13.70
CA HIS A 266 68.17 -7.31 -12.82
C HIS A 266 68.91 -8.51 -13.48
N GLU A 267 68.25 -9.40 -14.15
CA GLU A 267 68.83 -10.54 -14.85
C GLU A 267 69.70 -10.09 -16.05
N LEU A 268 69.22 -9.09 -16.80
CA LEU A 268 70.00 -8.49 -17.88
C LEU A 268 71.28 -7.80 -17.38
N ARG A 269 71.18 -7.01 -16.26
CA ARG A 269 72.32 -6.33 -15.66
C ARG A 269 73.40 -7.35 -15.24
N ASN A 270 72.98 -8.47 -14.61
CA ASN A 270 73.88 -9.51 -14.18
C ASN A 270 74.64 -10.15 -15.38
N SER A 271 73.91 -10.41 -16.46
CA SER A 271 74.47 -10.95 -17.71
C SER A 271 75.45 -10.00 -18.37
N LEU A 272 75.08 -8.69 -18.46
CA LEU A 272 75.97 -7.63 -18.99
C LEU A 272 77.22 -7.45 -18.15
N THR A 273 77.12 -7.50 -16.81
CA THR A 273 78.26 -7.43 -15.91
C THR A 273 79.27 -8.55 -16.14
N VAL A 274 78.78 -9.76 -16.41
CA VAL A 274 79.66 -10.90 -16.74
C VAL A 274 80.35 -10.73 -18.11
N VAL A 275 79.63 -10.36 -19.14
CA VAL A 275 80.12 -10.12 -20.50
C VAL A 275 81.13 -8.96 -20.47
N GLY A 276 80.79 -7.83 -19.86
CA GLY A 276 81.67 -6.68 -19.69
C GLY A 276 82.93 -6.98 -18.89
N GLY A 277 82.82 -7.84 -17.88
CA GLY A 277 83.99 -8.32 -17.14
C GLY A 277 84.97 -9.15 -17.93
N PHE A 278 84.43 -10.04 -18.75
CA PHE A 278 85.31 -10.80 -19.69
C PHE A 278 85.91 -9.94 -20.76
N ALA A 279 85.13 -9.02 -21.35
CA ALA A 279 85.66 -8.08 -22.38
C ALA A 279 86.76 -7.19 -21.82
N ARG A 280 86.60 -6.66 -20.56
CA ARG A 280 87.67 -5.85 -19.90
C ARG A 280 88.95 -6.65 -19.69
N ARG A 281 88.81 -7.90 -19.19
CA ARG A 281 90.02 -8.76 -18.98
C ARG A 281 90.73 -9.08 -20.30
N LEU A 282 90.00 -9.24 -21.37
CA LEU A 282 90.57 -9.41 -22.68
C LEU A 282 91.27 -8.15 -23.16
N HIS A 283 90.64 -6.99 -22.99
CA HIS A 283 91.23 -5.70 -23.32
C HIS A 283 92.52 -5.44 -22.54
N GLU A 284 92.52 -5.69 -21.22
CA GLU A 284 93.74 -5.56 -20.39
C GLU A 284 94.90 -6.49 -20.78
N LYS A 285 94.63 -7.61 -21.42
CA LYS A 285 95.62 -8.58 -21.91
C LYS A 285 95.99 -8.37 -23.34
N SER A 286 95.33 -7.47 -24.08
CA SER A 286 95.61 -7.15 -25.47
C SER A 286 96.92 -6.34 -25.57
N THR A 287 97.71 -6.60 -26.58
CA THR A 287 98.93 -5.82 -26.94
C THR A 287 98.58 -4.80 -28.05
N GLU A 288 99.43 -3.76 -28.22
CA GLU A 288 99.18 -2.71 -29.23
C GLU A 288 98.95 -3.18 -30.67
N ASN A 289 99.27 -4.42 -30.99
CA ASN A 289 99.11 -5.03 -32.32
C ASN A 289 98.13 -6.22 -32.32
N ASP A 290 97.23 -6.32 -31.35
CA ASP A 290 96.19 -7.41 -31.29
C ASP A 290 95.13 -7.14 -32.36
N PRO A 291 94.98 -8.03 -33.34
CA PRO A 291 93.97 -7.85 -34.40
C PRO A 291 92.50 -7.86 -33.84
N ASN A 292 92.28 -8.25 -32.58
CA ASN A 292 90.98 -8.27 -31.95
C ASN A 292 90.68 -7.06 -31.01
N ALA A 293 91.67 -6.16 -30.83
CA ALA A 293 91.52 -5.03 -29.88
C ALA A 293 90.32 -4.13 -30.24
N GLU A 294 90.10 -3.87 -31.49
CA GLU A 294 88.97 -3.04 -31.99
C GLU A 294 87.64 -3.70 -31.70
N TYR A 295 87.52 -5.04 -31.84
CA TYR A 295 86.31 -5.78 -31.55
C TYR A 295 86.02 -5.78 -30.05
N ILE A 296 86.98 -5.83 -29.17
CA ILE A 296 86.84 -5.80 -27.72
C ILE A 296 86.38 -4.44 -27.30
N GLU A 297 86.89 -3.31 -27.84
CA GLU A 297 86.41 -1.97 -27.57
C GLU A 297 84.95 -1.79 -27.97
N ILE A 298 84.53 -2.26 -29.15
CA ILE A 298 83.18 -2.22 -29.61
C ILE A 298 82.25 -2.97 -28.62
N ILE A 299 82.64 -4.17 -28.14
CA ILE A 299 81.89 -4.95 -27.18
C ILE A 299 81.71 -4.20 -25.84
N LEU A 300 82.81 -3.54 -25.37
CA LEU A 300 82.78 -2.72 -24.15
C LEU A 300 81.85 -1.54 -24.25
N GLU A 301 81.84 -0.86 -25.34
CA GLU A 301 80.99 0.29 -25.64
C GLU A 301 79.54 -0.13 -25.73
N GLU A 302 79.21 -1.23 -26.42
CA GLU A 302 77.87 -1.73 -26.52
C GLU A 302 77.33 -2.23 -25.18
N VAL A 303 78.12 -2.91 -24.33
CA VAL A 303 77.73 -3.32 -22.98
C VAL A 303 77.40 -2.10 -22.15
N LYS A 304 78.16 -1.01 -22.21
CA LYS A 304 77.86 0.25 -21.51
C LYS A 304 76.58 0.88 -21.97
N VAL A 305 76.31 0.91 -23.27
CA VAL A 305 75.05 1.42 -23.81
C VAL A 305 73.86 0.56 -23.37
N LEU A 306 73.97 -0.76 -23.29
CA LEU A 306 72.98 -1.64 -22.81
C LEU A 306 72.73 -1.50 -21.31
N GLU A 307 73.78 -1.31 -20.49
CA GLU A 307 73.63 -1.03 -19.03
C GLU A 307 72.88 0.25 -18.80
N GLU A 308 73.12 1.33 -19.56
CA GLU A 308 72.38 2.59 -19.50
C GLU A 308 70.91 2.41 -19.87
N LYS A 309 70.59 1.69 -20.96
CA LYS A 309 69.23 1.40 -21.40
C LYS A 309 68.45 0.60 -20.33
N VAL A 310 69.06 -0.44 -19.73
CA VAL A 310 68.47 -1.24 -18.67
C VAL A 310 68.22 -0.40 -17.41
N SER A 311 69.17 0.52 -17.09
CA SER A 311 68.99 1.43 -15.96
C SER A 311 67.86 2.42 -16.14
N ASN A 312 67.64 2.90 -17.37
CA ASN A 312 66.53 3.80 -17.69
C ASN A 312 65.18 3.07 -17.67
N LEU A 313 65.13 1.81 -18.11
CA LEU A 313 63.90 0.98 -18.00
C LEU A 313 63.46 0.79 -16.54
N ILE A 314 64.39 0.59 -15.61
CA ILE A 314 64.06 0.45 -14.15
C ILE A 314 63.52 1.77 -13.63
N LYS A 315 64.08 2.92 -14.02
CA LYS A 315 63.63 4.23 -13.54
C LYS A 315 62.22 4.55 -14.04
N LEU A 316 61.94 4.29 -15.32
CA LEU A 316 60.58 4.47 -15.87
C LEU A 316 59.55 3.58 -15.19
N GLY A 317 59.85 2.33 -14.91
CA GLY A 317 58.95 1.43 -14.18
C GLY A 317 58.74 1.76 -12.70
N ALA A 318 59.64 2.59 -12.10
CA ALA A 318 59.52 3.06 -10.73
C ALA A 318 58.81 4.43 -10.60
N GLU A 319 58.74 5.21 -11.67
CA GLU A 319 57.99 6.49 -11.70
C GLU A 319 56.49 6.33 -12.05
N GLU A 320 56.11 5.20 -12.68
CA GLU A 320 54.72 4.90 -13.02
C GLU A 320 54.01 3.99 -12.01
N ALA A 321 54.67 3.52 -10.94
CA ALA A 321 54.13 2.70 -9.88
C ALA A 321 53.93 3.54 -8.59
#